data_65d2b7cd9d8a20f14c964ca128884809
#
_entry.id   65d2b7cd9d8a20f14c964ca128884809
#
_cell.length_a   1.000
_cell.length_b   1.000
_cell.length_c   1.000
_cell.angle_alpha   90.00
_cell.angle_beta   90.00
_cell.angle_gamma   90.00
#
_symmetry.space_group_name_H-M   'P 1'
#
loop_
_entity.id
_entity.type
_entity.pdbx_description
1 polymer ?
#
loop_
_entity_poly.entity_id
_entity_poly.type
_entity_poly.pdbx_seq_one_letter_code
_entity_poly.pdbx_strand_id
1 'polypeptide(L)'
;MKISRRNFLKGSATTLFLAGFNFPILANTTKKKNLAIIMLRGGMDGLCAVPIIGDKNFEKRRKDLILDETIKLNSDFALHPKLKNFHNLWQNNLGAIVHATNIPYTKRSHFDGQNLMETGGHIPYSLSLIHI
;
A
#
# COMPACT_ATOMS: atom_id res chain seq x y z
N MET A 1 -39.48 31.79 -15.73
CA MET A 1 -39.02 30.66 -16.55
C MET A 1 -40.15 29.64 -16.59
N LYS A 2 -40.86 29.48 -17.72
CA LYS A 2 -41.98 28.52 -17.83
C LYS A 2 -41.41 27.15 -18.21
N ILE A 3 -41.43 26.21 -17.27
CA ILE A 3 -41.03 24.83 -17.50
C ILE A 3 -42.14 24.16 -18.30
N SER A 4 -41.88 23.66 -19.48
CA SER A 4 -42.88 22.96 -20.28
C SER A 4 -43.22 21.61 -19.66
N ARG A 5 -44.48 21.16 -19.78
CA ARG A 5 -44.94 19.84 -19.26
C ARG A 5 -44.07 18.69 -19.75
N ARG A 6 -43.55 18.79 -20.98
CA ARG A 6 -42.65 17.79 -21.58
C ARG A 6 -41.27 17.71 -20.89
N ASN A 7 -40.75 18.87 -20.49
CA ASN A 7 -39.44 18.90 -19.79
C ASN A 7 -39.60 18.46 -18.33
N PHE A 8 -40.74 18.71 -17.71
CA PHE A 8 -41.07 18.20 -16.38
C PHE A 8 -41.17 16.66 -16.39
N LEU A 9 -41.87 16.07 -17.36
CA LEU A 9 -41.99 14.62 -17.49
C LEU A 9 -40.67 13.94 -17.79
N LYS A 10 -39.80 14.55 -18.60
CA LYS A 10 -38.45 14.03 -18.85
C LYS A 10 -37.61 14.07 -17.58
N GLY A 11 -37.66 15.13 -16.80
CA GLY A 11 -36.92 15.27 -15.54
C GLY A 11 -37.43 14.27 -14.47
N SER A 12 -38.74 14.08 -14.35
CA SER A 12 -39.31 13.13 -13.38
C SER A 12 -39.05 11.67 -13.77
N ALA A 13 -39.06 11.33 -15.05
CA ALA A 13 -38.69 9.99 -15.52
C ALA A 13 -37.23 9.66 -15.21
N THR A 14 -36.31 10.62 -15.36
CA THR A 14 -34.89 10.44 -15.03
C THR A 14 -34.69 10.24 -13.53
N THR A 15 -35.44 10.97 -12.70
CA THR A 15 -35.36 10.85 -11.25
C THR A 15 -35.89 9.50 -10.76
N LEU A 16 -37.00 9.03 -11.31
CA LEU A 16 -37.58 7.71 -11.02
C LEU A 16 -36.63 6.57 -11.48
N PHE A 17 -35.98 6.74 -12.61
CA PHE A 17 -35.02 5.77 -13.12
C PHE A 17 -33.80 5.67 -12.21
N LEU A 18 -33.28 6.79 -11.70
CA LEU A 18 -32.18 6.82 -10.73
C LEU A 18 -32.58 6.27 -9.38
N ALA A 19 -33.85 6.45 -8.95
CA ALA A 19 -34.34 5.89 -7.69
C ALA A 19 -34.62 4.37 -7.75
N GLY A 20 -34.89 3.84 -8.96
CA GLY A 20 -35.12 2.40 -9.19
C GLY A 20 -33.83 1.57 -9.28
N PHE A 21 -32.70 2.20 -9.56
CA PHE A 21 -31.42 1.55 -9.42
C PHE A 21 -30.97 1.65 -7.97
N ASN A 22 -31.05 0.56 -7.24
CA ASN A 22 -30.30 0.37 -6.02
C ASN A 22 -28.79 0.35 -6.41
N PHE A 23 -28.24 1.54 -6.69
CA PHE A 23 -26.81 1.67 -6.56
C PHE A 23 -26.52 1.33 -5.11
N PRO A 24 -25.72 0.31 -4.80
CA PRO A 24 -25.19 0.17 -3.46
C PRO A 24 -24.36 1.44 -3.24
N ILE A 25 -25.02 2.47 -2.68
CA ILE A 25 -24.31 3.65 -2.23
C ILE A 25 -23.33 3.10 -1.22
N LEU A 26 -22.05 3.18 -1.56
CA LEU A 26 -20.91 2.77 -0.73
C LEU A 26 -20.88 3.45 0.65
N ALA A 27 -21.92 4.22 0.98
CA ALA A 27 -22.09 4.96 2.22
C ALA A 27 -22.57 4.12 3.41
N ASN A 28 -22.94 2.85 3.22
CA ASN A 28 -23.48 2.05 4.35
C ASN A 28 -22.56 0.90 4.77
N THR A 29 -21.27 1.13 4.85
CA THR A 29 -20.40 0.28 5.64
C THR A 29 -20.15 0.94 6.98
N THR A 30 -21.07 0.79 7.91
CA THR A 30 -20.88 1.08 9.34
C THR A 30 -19.79 0.22 9.99
N LYS A 31 -19.11 -0.63 9.25
CA LYS A 31 -17.93 -1.35 9.70
C LYS A 31 -16.77 -0.36 9.78
N LYS A 32 -16.44 0.08 10.97
CA LYS A 32 -15.21 0.81 11.25
C LYS A 32 -14.04 0.01 10.69
N LYS A 33 -13.32 0.59 9.74
CA LYS A 33 -12.08 0.00 9.22
C LYS A 33 -10.95 0.46 10.11
N ASN A 34 -10.22 -0.46 10.69
CA ASN A 34 -9.03 -0.15 11.47
C ASN A 34 -7.81 -0.22 10.56
N LEU A 35 -6.91 0.73 10.69
CA LEU A 35 -5.59 0.74 10.06
C LEU A 35 -4.55 0.53 11.15
N ALA A 36 -3.68 -0.46 10.98
CA ALA A 36 -2.50 -0.66 11.81
C ALA A 36 -1.25 -0.42 10.95
N ILE A 37 -0.37 0.44 11.41
CA ILE A 37 0.93 0.71 10.79
C ILE A 37 2.01 0.12 11.68
N ILE A 38 2.83 -0.78 11.12
CA ILE A 38 3.95 -1.40 11.82
C ILE A 38 5.24 -0.90 11.18
N MET A 39 6.00 -0.10 11.92
CA MET A 39 7.30 0.42 11.50
C MET A 39 8.43 -0.47 12.01
N LEU A 40 9.17 -1.09 11.10
CA LEU A 40 10.33 -1.93 11.44
C LEU A 40 11.59 -1.07 11.41
N ARG A 41 11.86 -0.37 12.51
CA ARG A 41 13.01 0.53 12.64
C ARG A 41 14.32 -0.23 12.58
N GLY A 42 15.09 0.01 11.51
CA GLY A 42 16.48 -0.45 11.39
C GLY A 42 16.68 -1.97 11.39
N GLY A 43 15.63 -2.74 11.16
CA GLY A 43 15.69 -4.19 11.37
C GLY A 43 15.50 -5.06 10.13
N MET A 44 14.91 -4.55 9.04
CA MET A 44 14.60 -5.38 7.88
C MET A 44 15.14 -4.77 6.59
N ASP A 45 15.99 -5.51 5.91
CA ASP A 45 16.39 -5.21 4.52
C ASP A 45 15.28 -5.71 3.57
N GLY A 46 14.67 -4.78 2.84
CA GLY A 46 13.59 -5.10 1.91
C GLY A 46 13.99 -6.08 0.81
N LEU A 47 15.23 -6.01 0.33
CA LEU A 47 15.75 -6.91 -0.70
C LEU A 47 16.13 -8.30 -0.15
N CYS A 48 16.38 -8.44 1.15
CA CYS A 48 16.46 -9.75 1.79
C CYS A 48 15.07 -10.32 2.08
N ALA A 49 14.13 -9.47 2.48
CA ALA A 49 12.75 -9.91 2.75
C ALA A 49 12.05 -10.38 1.46
N VAL A 50 12.28 -9.66 0.36
CA VAL A 50 11.67 -9.95 -0.95
C VAL A 50 12.75 -9.85 -2.04
N PRO A 51 13.59 -10.87 -2.19
CA PRO A 51 14.66 -10.89 -3.18
C PRO A 51 14.12 -10.93 -4.61
N ILE A 52 14.91 -10.36 -5.53
CA ILE A 52 14.67 -10.41 -6.97
C ILE A 52 15.31 -11.70 -7.51
N ILE A 53 14.55 -12.51 -8.23
CA ILE A 53 15.00 -13.78 -8.76
C ILE A 53 15.61 -13.57 -10.16
N GLY A 54 16.81 -14.12 -10.40
CA GLY A 54 17.41 -14.16 -11.74
C GLY A 54 17.96 -12.81 -12.25
N ASP A 55 18.01 -11.79 -11.41
CA ASP A 55 18.69 -10.53 -11.74
C ASP A 55 20.20 -10.67 -11.47
N LYS A 56 20.98 -10.74 -12.55
CA LYS A 56 22.43 -10.85 -12.49
C LYS A 56 23.10 -9.69 -11.76
N ASN A 57 22.53 -8.49 -11.79
CA ASN A 57 23.07 -7.34 -11.07
C ASN A 57 22.81 -7.47 -9.56
N PHE A 58 21.65 -7.95 -9.19
CA PHE A 58 21.32 -8.27 -7.81
C PHE A 58 22.27 -9.33 -7.26
N GLU A 59 22.43 -10.44 -7.95
CA GLU A 59 23.34 -11.53 -7.58
C GLU A 59 24.78 -11.05 -7.44
N LYS A 60 25.29 -10.29 -8.41
CA LYS A 60 26.67 -9.76 -8.38
C LYS A 60 26.92 -8.81 -7.22
N ARG A 61 25.96 -7.94 -6.90
CA ARG A 61 26.12 -6.89 -5.88
C ARG A 61 25.85 -7.36 -4.46
N ARG A 62 25.09 -8.43 -4.30
CA ARG A 62 24.59 -8.92 -3.01
C ARG A 62 24.88 -10.40 -2.78
N LYS A 63 25.84 -10.98 -3.44
CA LYS A 63 26.16 -12.42 -3.40
C LYS A 63 26.25 -13.00 -1.98
N ASP A 64 26.80 -12.22 -1.04
CA ASP A 64 26.96 -12.66 0.37
C ASP A 64 25.65 -12.54 1.19
N LEU A 65 24.59 -12.00 0.60
CA LEU A 65 23.28 -11.82 1.19
C LEU A 65 22.18 -12.57 0.43
N ILE A 66 22.55 -13.34 -0.59
CA ILE A 66 21.61 -14.19 -1.32
C ILE A 66 21.24 -15.38 -0.43
N LEU A 67 19.96 -15.67 -0.39
CA LEU A 67 19.42 -16.78 0.38
C LEU A 67 19.49 -18.07 -0.45
N ASP A 68 19.93 -19.16 0.14
CA ASP A 68 19.95 -20.48 -0.49
C ASP A 68 18.53 -20.99 -0.78
N GLU A 69 17.60 -20.64 0.09
CA GLU A 69 16.17 -21.04 -0.05
C GLU A 69 15.30 -19.80 -0.06
N THR A 70 14.28 -19.79 -0.92
CA THR A 70 13.29 -18.72 -0.99
C THR A 70 11.92 -19.28 -1.33
N ILE A 71 10.87 -18.55 -0.97
CA ILE A 71 9.49 -18.90 -1.34
C ILE A 71 9.11 -18.08 -2.57
N LYS A 72 8.93 -18.72 -3.72
CA LYS A 72 8.60 -18.05 -4.97
C LYS A 72 7.24 -17.35 -4.90
N LEU A 73 7.18 -16.07 -5.30
CA LEU A 73 5.95 -15.29 -5.43
C LEU A 73 5.45 -15.26 -6.89
N ASN A 74 6.36 -14.94 -7.82
CA ASN A 74 6.09 -14.88 -9.25
C ASN A 74 7.39 -15.15 -10.05
N SER A 75 7.47 -14.73 -11.31
CA SER A 75 8.67 -14.89 -12.15
C SER A 75 9.88 -14.14 -11.63
N ASP A 76 9.66 -12.98 -11.00
CA ASP A 76 10.71 -11.99 -10.74
C ASP A 76 11.04 -11.85 -9.25
N PHE A 77 10.14 -12.27 -8.36
CA PHE A 77 10.26 -12.07 -6.92
C PHE A 77 10.02 -13.33 -6.10
N ALA A 78 10.72 -13.40 -4.99
CA ALA A 78 10.52 -14.41 -3.96
C ALA A 78 10.40 -13.77 -2.57
N LEU A 79 10.06 -14.56 -1.57
CA LEU A 79 10.05 -14.18 -0.16
C LEU A 79 11.16 -14.88 0.62
N HIS A 80 11.65 -14.20 1.63
CA HIS A 80 12.48 -14.83 2.64
C HIS A 80 11.70 -15.99 3.33
N PRO A 81 12.32 -17.13 3.63
CA PRO A 81 11.63 -18.31 4.19
C PRO A 81 10.87 -18.04 5.48
N LYS A 82 11.33 -17.09 6.29
CA LYS A 82 10.64 -16.68 7.53
C LYS A 82 9.31 -15.94 7.29
N LEU A 83 9.03 -15.50 6.07
CA LEU A 83 7.79 -14.80 5.70
C LEU A 83 6.70 -15.73 5.15
N LYS A 84 6.74 -17.03 5.44
CA LYS A 84 5.75 -18.01 4.99
C LYS A 84 4.29 -17.63 5.31
N ASN A 85 4.05 -16.97 6.44
CA ASN A 85 2.70 -16.52 6.80
C ASN A 85 2.22 -15.39 5.89
N PHE A 86 3.12 -14.51 5.47
CA PHE A 86 2.81 -13.49 4.47
C PHE A 86 2.54 -14.12 3.08
N HIS A 87 3.24 -15.19 2.73
CA HIS A 87 2.96 -15.95 1.51
C HIS A 87 1.52 -16.45 1.46
N ASN A 88 0.97 -16.92 2.58
CA ASN A 88 -0.43 -17.32 2.65
C ASN A 88 -1.39 -16.14 2.39
N LEU A 89 -1.07 -14.95 2.90
CA LEU A 89 -1.84 -13.74 2.60
C LEU A 89 -1.76 -13.36 1.12
N TRP A 90 -0.56 -13.44 0.55
CA TRP A 90 -0.32 -13.21 -0.87
C TRP A 90 -1.16 -14.13 -1.76
N GLN A 91 -1.14 -15.44 -1.50
CA GLN A 91 -1.90 -16.44 -2.25
C GLN A 91 -3.43 -16.20 -2.19
N ASN A 92 -3.91 -15.62 -1.10
CA ASN A 92 -5.33 -15.27 -0.93
C ASN A 92 -5.68 -13.85 -1.40
N ASN A 93 -4.79 -13.16 -2.08
CA ASN A 93 -4.94 -11.75 -2.50
C ASN A 93 -5.24 -10.78 -1.33
N LEU A 94 -4.77 -11.10 -0.13
CA LEU A 94 -4.90 -10.29 1.08
C LEU A 94 -3.61 -9.55 1.43
N GLY A 95 -2.54 -9.78 0.68
CA GLY A 95 -1.23 -9.15 0.86
C GLY A 95 -0.75 -8.50 -0.44
N ALA A 96 -0.03 -7.39 -0.31
CA ALA A 96 0.65 -6.73 -1.42
C ALA A 96 2.05 -6.28 -1.00
N ILE A 97 2.95 -6.19 -1.96
CA ILE A 97 4.34 -5.73 -1.76
C ILE A 97 4.58 -4.55 -2.70
N VAL A 98 5.17 -3.50 -2.17
CA VAL A 98 5.56 -2.32 -2.94
C VAL A 98 7.07 -2.17 -2.84
N HIS A 99 7.77 -2.41 -3.94
CA HIS A 99 9.22 -2.29 -4.03
C HIS A 99 9.66 -0.86 -4.36
N ALA A 100 10.95 -0.59 -4.13
CA ALA A 100 11.61 0.66 -4.51
C ALA A 100 10.91 1.91 -3.95
N THR A 101 10.27 1.78 -2.80
CA THR A 101 9.68 2.91 -2.08
C THR A 101 10.75 3.62 -1.27
N ASN A 102 10.70 4.95 -1.27
CA ASN A 102 11.65 5.78 -0.55
C ASN A 102 10.96 7.05 -0.06
N ILE A 103 11.50 7.62 1.02
CA ILE A 103 11.16 8.97 1.46
C ILE A 103 11.98 10.00 0.68
N PRO A 104 11.51 11.23 0.48
CA PRO A 104 12.24 12.30 -0.20
C PRO A 104 13.34 12.89 0.70
N TYR A 105 14.25 12.04 1.17
CA TYR A 105 15.34 12.41 2.06
C TYR A 105 16.68 11.95 1.49
N THR A 106 17.56 12.90 1.19
CA THR A 106 18.87 12.65 0.55
C THR A 106 20.08 12.93 1.45
N LYS A 107 19.84 13.39 2.69
CA LYS A 107 20.90 13.65 3.66
C LYS A 107 21.32 12.34 4.35
N ARG A 108 22.41 12.38 5.14
CA ARG A 108 23.00 11.18 5.75
C ARG A 108 22.53 10.89 7.17
N SER A 109 21.66 11.73 7.77
CA SER A 109 21.18 11.50 9.11
C SER A 109 20.16 10.36 9.14
N HIS A 110 20.50 9.26 9.77
CA HIS A 110 19.64 8.10 9.95
C HIS A 110 18.39 8.46 10.78
N PHE A 111 18.57 9.25 11.84
CA PHE A 111 17.46 9.65 12.72
C PHE A 111 16.48 10.60 12.04
N ASP A 112 16.97 11.55 11.24
CA ASP A 112 16.10 12.44 10.48
C ASP A 112 15.30 11.66 9.44
N GLY A 113 15.93 10.70 8.76
CA GLY A 113 15.25 9.83 7.81
C GLY A 113 14.14 9.01 8.46
N GLN A 114 14.40 8.44 9.64
CA GLN A 114 13.38 7.72 10.40
C GLN A 114 12.22 8.63 10.82
N ASN A 115 12.54 9.83 11.32
CA ASN A 115 11.53 10.79 11.72
C ASN A 115 10.62 11.21 10.55
N LEU A 116 11.19 11.47 9.38
CA LEU A 116 10.42 11.79 8.18
C LEU A 116 9.53 10.62 7.72
N MET A 117 10.03 9.40 7.80
CA MET A 117 9.26 8.21 7.47
C MET A 117 8.06 8.04 8.40
N GLU A 118 8.24 8.29 9.71
CA GLU A 118 7.20 8.14 10.72
C GLU A 118 6.14 9.24 10.66
N THR A 119 6.57 10.46 10.38
CA THR A 119 5.67 11.62 10.36
C THR A 119 5.01 11.87 9.02
N GLY A 120 5.56 11.31 7.93
CA GLY A 120 5.14 11.63 6.57
C GLY A 120 5.43 13.07 6.15
N GLY A 121 6.22 13.80 6.94
CA GLY A 121 6.56 15.19 6.71
C GLY A 121 7.68 15.38 5.68
N HIS A 122 8.01 16.64 5.39
CA HIS A 122 9.12 17.02 4.52
C HIS A 122 10.32 17.56 5.31
N ILE A 123 10.11 17.94 6.55
CA ILE A 123 11.12 18.50 7.45
C ILE A 123 11.18 17.61 8.69
N PRO A 124 12.39 17.18 9.12
CA PRO A 124 12.54 16.39 10.35
C PRO A 124 11.94 17.12 11.56
N TYR A 125 11.30 16.38 12.43
CA TYR A 125 10.68 16.87 13.67
C TYR A 125 9.54 17.91 13.50
N SER A 126 9.00 18.04 12.29
CA SER A 126 7.87 18.95 12.02
C SER A 126 6.55 18.49 12.65
N LEU A 127 6.36 17.17 12.77
CA LEU A 127 5.22 16.53 13.42
C LEU A 127 5.71 15.32 14.22
N SER A 128 5.08 15.07 15.35
CA SER A 128 5.33 13.84 16.13
C SER A 128 4.03 13.05 16.23
N LEU A 129 4.04 11.82 15.75
CA LEU A 129 2.94 10.88 15.95
C LEU A 129 2.81 10.42 17.42
N ILE A 130 3.75 10.84 18.29
CA ILE A 130 3.79 10.45 19.71
C ILE A 130 2.89 11.36 20.58
N HIS A 131 2.23 12.34 20.01
CA HIS A 131 1.31 13.24 20.72
C HIS A 131 -0.18 12.87 20.53
N ILE A 132 -0.47 11.59 20.42
CA ILE A 132 -1.85 11.07 20.51
C ILE A 132 -2.04 10.41 21.86
#